data_7350b852f15ee640e52180026613b2d5
#
_entry.id   7350b852f15ee640e52180026613b2d5
#
_cell.length_a   1.000
_cell.length_b   1.000
_cell.length_c   1.000
_cell.angle_alpha   90.00
_cell.angle_beta   90.00
_cell.angle_gamma   90.00
#
_symmetry.space_group_name_H-M   'P 1'
#
loop_
_entity.id
_entity.type
_entity.pdbx_description
1 polymer ?
#
loop_
_entity_poly.entity_id
_entity_poly.type
_entity_poly.pdbx_seq_one_letter_code
_entity_poly.pdbx_strand_id
1 'polypeptide(L)'
;MSTNDSTELLFTAVYESDEDAVVGLLRSGADPESVDEDGQTALYLAAVSDQPDIVRLLLAAGAAPDRLSSGSDAPLCGAACGGHTEVVRALLAAGAGPDTVEGFGFTALAWALRCGHVAVTEALLAGGADPDRPGPTGEPPLVAAARRGSPGCVRALLAHGARARSESLAEARRWLVLDVEAELRASLEQAYGADRDFVTHRYPQDGGDIVEVQLLDPKGNPVAGNDQQTGHAEIAGLLEAALAGS
;
A
#
# COMPACT_ATOMS: atom_id res chain seq x y z
N MET A 1 5.36 -3.00 -37.98
CA MET A 1 6.04 -3.22 -36.71
C MET A 1 5.87 -4.68 -36.35
N SER A 2 6.90 -5.34 -35.84
CA SER A 2 6.70 -6.68 -35.27
C SER A 2 5.93 -6.56 -33.95
N THR A 3 5.29 -7.62 -33.49
CA THR A 3 4.59 -7.63 -32.19
C THR A 3 5.56 -7.31 -31.04
N ASN A 4 6.82 -7.72 -31.16
CA ASN A 4 7.86 -7.46 -30.17
C ASN A 4 8.22 -5.97 -30.11
N ASP A 5 8.35 -5.30 -31.27
CA ASP A 5 8.64 -3.85 -31.34
C ASP A 5 7.50 -3.03 -30.69
N SER A 6 6.23 -3.44 -30.89
CA SER A 6 5.07 -2.74 -30.31
C SER A 6 4.99 -2.89 -28.81
N THR A 7 5.38 -4.05 -28.26
CA THR A 7 5.46 -4.30 -26.82
C THR A 7 6.53 -3.43 -26.18
N GLU A 8 7.75 -3.45 -26.68
CA GLU A 8 8.86 -2.65 -26.16
C GLU A 8 8.53 -1.15 -26.17
N LEU A 9 7.91 -0.65 -27.24
CA LEU A 9 7.47 0.74 -27.31
C LEU A 9 6.35 1.07 -26.32
N LEU A 10 5.42 0.14 -26.06
CA LEU A 10 4.37 0.35 -25.06
C LEU A 10 4.96 0.49 -23.65
N PHE A 11 5.89 -0.38 -23.28
CA PHE A 11 6.57 -0.27 -21.98
C PHE A 11 7.41 1.00 -21.87
N THR A 12 8.12 1.39 -22.94
CA THR A 12 8.86 2.66 -22.98
C THR A 12 7.91 3.83 -22.74
N ALA A 13 6.76 3.89 -23.42
CA ALA A 13 5.78 4.95 -23.24
C ALA A 13 5.21 4.99 -21.80
N VAL A 14 4.99 3.82 -21.17
CA VAL A 14 4.58 3.74 -19.76
C VAL A 14 5.68 4.27 -18.84
N TYR A 15 6.93 3.87 -19.01
CA TYR A 15 8.06 4.36 -18.21
C TYR A 15 8.27 5.87 -18.34
N GLU A 16 8.05 6.42 -19.55
CA GLU A 16 8.17 7.86 -19.82
C GLU A 16 6.91 8.66 -19.44
N SER A 17 5.84 7.99 -19.01
CA SER A 17 4.53 8.58 -18.71
C SER A 17 3.94 9.32 -19.92
N ASP A 18 4.20 8.83 -21.14
CA ASP A 18 3.72 9.42 -22.40
C ASP A 18 2.34 8.83 -22.77
N GLU A 19 1.28 9.49 -22.31
CA GLU A 19 -0.11 9.11 -22.56
C GLU A 19 -0.45 9.10 -24.06
N ASP A 20 0.04 10.06 -24.83
CA ASP A 20 -0.22 10.16 -26.26
C ASP A 20 0.41 9.00 -27.03
N ALA A 21 1.64 8.61 -26.67
CA ALA A 21 2.30 7.43 -27.23
C ALA A 21 1.55 6.15 -26.85
N VAL A 22 1.12 5.99 -25.59
CA VAL A 22 0.31 4.85 -25.14
C VAL A 22 -0.98 4.75 -25.97
N VAL A 23 -1.71 5.85 -26.13
CA VAL A 23 -2.94 5.89 -26.97
C VAL A 23 -2.65 5.49 -28.40
N GLY A 24 -1.58 6.04 -29.01
CA GLY A 24 -1.18 5.73 -30.38
C GLY A 24 -0.86 4.25 -30.57
N LEU A 25 -0.11 3.66 -29.65
CA LEU A 25 0.29 2.26 -29.68
C LEU A 25 -0.88 1.31 -29.50
N LEU A 26 -1.76 1.56 -28.52
CA LEU A 26 -2.96 0.76 -28.29
C LEU A 26 -3.91 0.80 -29.51
N ARG A 27 -4.10 1.98 -30.12
CA ARG A 27 -4.88 2.11 -31.35
C ARG A 27 -4.24 1.39 -32.55
N SER A 28 -2.93 1.27 -32.56
CA SER A 28 -2.18 0.55 -33.60
C SER A 28 -2.16 -0.98 -33.39
N GLY A 29 -2.81 -1.47 -32.34
CA GLY A 29 -2.95 -2.89 -32.03
C GLY A 29 -1.88 -3.46 -31.11
N ALA A 30 -1.17 -2.60 -30.34
CA ALA A 30 -0.35 -3.10 -29.23
C ALA A 30 -1.24 -3.84 -28.22
N ASP A 31 -0.78 -4.99 -27.77
CA ASP A 31 -1.52 -5.81 -26.81
C ASP A 31 -1.39 -5.23 -25.40
N PRO A 32 -2.51 -4.77 -24.77
CA PRO A 32 -2.49 -4.23 -23.41
C PRO A 32 -2.13 -5.28 -22.34
N GLU A 33 -2.21 -6.56 -22.72
CA GLU A 33 -1.88 -7.71 -21.88
C GLU A 33 -0.42 -8.18 -22.05
N SER A 34 0.40 -7.51 -22.86
CA SER A 34 1.82 -7.86 -23.00
C SER A 34 2.57 -7.70 -21.68
N VAL A 35 3.69 -8.41 -21.57
CA VAL A 35 4.61 -8.32 -20.43
C VAL A 35 5.99 -7.89 -20.92
N ASP A 36 6.74 -7.21 -20.05
CA ASP A 36 8.13 -6.87 -20.30
C ASP A 36 9.09 -8.06 -20.08
N GLU A 37 10.39 -7.83 -20.13
CA GLU A 37 11.42 -8.86 -19.94
C GLU A 37 11.41 -9.45 -18.54
N ASP A 38 10.95 -8.70 -17.53
CA ASP A 38 10.82 -9.14 -16.15
C ASP A 38 9.46 -9.80 -15.89
N GLY A 39 8.60 -9.88 -16.91
CA GLY A 39 7.25 -10.45 -16.81
C GLY A 39 6.24 -9.55 -16.10
N GLN A 40 6.52 -8.25 -16.01
CA GLN A 40 5.59 -7.26 -15.48
C GLN A 40 4.57 -6.87 -16.54
N THR A 41 3.32 -6.65 -16.14
CA THR A 41 2.31 -6.11 -17.06
C THR A 41 2.39 -4.60 -17.13
N ALA A 42 2.06 -4.01 -18.30
CA ALA A 42 1.99 -2.56 -18.45
C ALA A 42 1.05 -1.91 -17.42
N LEU A 43 -0.07 -2.59 -17.09
CA LEU A 43 -1.02 -2.14 -16.08
C LEU A 43 -0.41 -2.10 -14.67
N TYR A 44 0.37 -3.13 -14.30
CA TYR A 44 1.06 -3.14 -12.99
C TYR A 44 2.07 -2.00 -12.90
N LEU A 45 2.91 -1.82 -13.93
CA LEU A 45 3.90 -0.74 -13.95
C LEU A 45 3.27 0.64 -13.85
N ALA A 46 2.21 0.90 -14.61
CA ALA A 46 1.46 2.14 -14.52
C ALA A 46 0.82 2.33 -13.12
N ALA A 47 0.36 1.23 -12.50
CA ALA A 47 -0.25 1.26 -11.17
C ALA A 47 0.75 1.60 -10.05
N VAL A 48 1.95 1.04 -10.08
CA VAL A 48 2.99 1.32 -9.07
C VAL A 48 3.70 2.66 -9.29
N SER A 49 3.57 3.23 -10.49
CA SER A 49 4.16 4.52 -10.87
C SER A 49 3.20 5.72 -10.71
N ASP A 50 2.04 5.51 -10.07
CA ASP A 50 1.00 6.54 -9.88
C ASP A 50 0.56 7.23 -11.19
N GLN A 51 0.25 6.43 -12.23
CA GLN A 51 -0.17 6.91 -13.54
C GLN A 51 -1.66 6.62 -13.81
N PRO A 52 -2.60 7.31 -13.16
CA PRO A 52 -4.02 6.96 -13.22
C PRO A 52 -4.62 7.06 -14.63
N ASP A 53 -4.13 7.96 -15.47
CA ASP A 53 -4.63 8.12 -16.84
C ASP A 53 -4.15 6.99 -17.74
N ILE A 54 -2.90 6.56 -17.63
CA ILE A 54 -2.38 5.39 -18.35
C ILE A 54 -3.08 4.11 -17.88
N VAL A 55 -3.33 3.98 -16.57
CA VAL A 55 -4.15 2.86 -16.03
C VAL A 55 -5.52 2.83 -16.69
N ARG A 56 -6.22 3.97 -16.78
CA ARG A 56 -7.54 4.04 -17.46
C ARG A 56 -7.46 3.69 -18.94
N LEU A 57 -6.41 4.12 -19.64
CA LEU A 57 -6.19 3.79 -21.06
C LEU A 57 -5.97 2.30 -21.28
N LEU A 58 -5.12 1.67 -20.48
CA LEU A 58 -4.86 0.23 -20.55
C LEU A 58 -6.12 -0.60 -20.24
N LEU A 59 -6.87 -0.24 -19.18
CA LEU A 59 -8.12 -0.89 -18.82
C LEU A 59 -9.18 -0.73 -19.92
N ALA A 60 -9.30 0.47 -20.52
CA ALA A 60 -10.20 0.72 -21.64
C ALA A 60 -9.81 -0.06 -22.91
N ALA A 61 -8.53 -0.38 -23.08
CA ALA A 61 -8.02 -1.21 -24.17
C ALA A 61 -8.21 -2.73 -23.91
N GLY A 62 -8.69 -3.12 -22.72
CA GLY A 62 -9.00 -4.50 -22.37
C GLY A 62 -7.99 -5.19 -21.46
N ALA A 63 -7.06 -4.46 -20.85
CA ALA A 63 -6.20 -5.02 -19.81
C ALA A 63 -7.04 -5.57 -18.64
N ALA A 64 -6.75 -6.78 -18.19
CA ALA A 64 -7.45 -7.40 -17.06
C ALA A 64 -6.98 -6.78 -15.73
N PRO A 65 -7.89 -6.18 -14.92
CA PRO A 65 -7.52 -5.42 -13.73
C PRO A 65 -6.86 -6.27 -12.64
N ASP A 66 -7.13 -7.57 -12.61
CA ASP A 66 -6.61 -8.52 -11.61
C ASP A 66 -5.48 -9.41 -12.14
N ARG A 67 -4.99 -9.16 -13.35
CA ARG A 67 -3.90 -9.97 -13.89
C ARG A 67 -2.63 -9.76 -13.08
N LEU A 68 -2.12 -10.87 -12.53
CA LEU A 68 -0.87 -10.88 -11.82
C LEU A 68 0.32 -10.80 -12.78
N SER A 69 1.35 -10.06 -12.40
CA SER A 69 2.69 -10.12 -13.02
C SER A 69 3.35 -11.47 -12.74
N SER A 70 4.45 -11.78 -13.43
CA SER A 70 5.20 -13.04 -13.23
C SER A 70 5.70 -13.22 -11.79
N GLY A 71 5.94 -12.13 -11.05
CA GLY A 71 6.22 -12.11 -9.61
C GLY A 71 5.00 -12.36 -8.72
N SER A 72 3.82 -12.61 -9.32
CA SER A 72 2.53 -12.73 -8.62
C SER A 72 2.04 -11.44 -7.97
N ASP A 73 2.51 -10.28 -8.44
CA ASP A 73 2.11 -8.96 -7.95
C ASP A 73 0.81 -8.50 -8.63
N ALA A 74 -0.11 -7.99 -7.84
CA ALA A 74 -1.40 -7.47 -8.32
C ALA A 74 -1.34 -5.94 -8.49
N PRO A 75 -1.89 -5.37 -9.61
CA PRO A 75 -1.92 -3.92 -9.80
C PRO A 75 -2.55 -3.15 -8.64
N LEU A 76 -3.66 -3.67 -8.08
CA LEU A 76 -4.35 -3.06 -6.95
C LEU A 76 -3.51 -3.07 -5.66
N CYS A 77 -2.74 -4.14 -5.42
CA CYS A 77 -1.83 -4.25 -4.28
C CYS A 77 -0.66 -3.28 -4.40
N GLY A 78 -0.04 -3.20 -5.59
CA GLY A 78 1.04 -2.25 -5.86
C GLY A 78 0.61 -0.80 -5.68
N ALA A 79 -0.53 -0.41 -6.25
CA ALA A 79 -1.11 0.92 -6.06
C ALA A 79 -1.44 1.22 -4.59
N ALA A 80 -1.96 0.23 -3.85
CA ALA A 80 -2.30 0.40 -2.44
C ALA A 80 -1.05 0.55 -1.56
N CYS A 81 0.03 -0.17 -1.86
CA CYS A 81 1.32 -0.04 -1.19
C CYS A 81 1.93 1.35 -1.40
N GLY A 82 1.82 1.89 -2.63
CA GLY A 82 2.31 3.23 -2.99
C GLY A 82 1.44 4.39 -2.50
N GLY A 83 0.22 4.13 -2.01
CA GLY A 83 -0.72 5.19 -1.61
C GLY A 83 -1.44 5.89 -2.78
N HIS A 84 -1.45 5.30 -3.96
CA HIS A 84 -1.93 5.85 -5.24
C HIS A 84 -3.46 5.80 -5.34
N THR A 85 -4.14 6.69 -4.65
CA THR A 85 -5.60 6.66 -4.43
C THR A 85 -6.40 6.70 -5.74
N GLU A 86 -5.99 7.52 -6.72
CA GLU A 86 -6.71 7.62 -8.00
C GLU A 86 -6.54 6.37 -8.86
N VAL A 87 -5.37 5.72 -8.80
CA VAL A 87 -5.12 4.42 -9.44
C VAL A 87 -5.99 3.34 -8.81
N VAL A 88 -6.05 3.29 -7.48
CA VAL A 88 -6.93 2.35 -6.74
C VAL A 88 -8.39 2.52 -7.17
N ARG A 89 -8.88 3.77 -7.24
CA ARG A 89 -10.25 4.05 -7.71
C ARG A 89 -10.48 3.60 -9.15
N ALA A 90 -9.51 3.85 -10.04
CA ALA A 90 -9.62 3.44 -11.45
C ALA A 90 -9.67 1.91 -11.60
N LEU A 91 -8.83 1.18 -10.87
CA LEU A 91 -8.82 -0.29 -10.89
C LEU A 91 -10.14 -0.87 -10.35
N LEU A 92 -10.62 -0.38 -9.19
CA LEU A 92 -11.91 -0.81 -8.62
C LEU A 92 -13.09 -0.50 -9.54
N ALA A 93 -13.11 0.68 -10.17
CA ALA A 93 -14.14 1.04 -11.14
C ALA A 93 -14.14 0.14 -12.40
N ALA A 94 -12.99 -0.42 -12.76
CA ALA A 94 -12.83 -1.39 -13.84
C ALA A 94 -13.14 -2.84 -13.42
N GLY A 95 -13.54 -3.06 -12.16
CA GLY A 95 -13.93 -4.37 -11.64
C GLY A 95 -12.79 -5.19 -11.01
N ALA A 96 -11.68 -4.55 -10.63
CA ALA A 96 -10.67 -5.21 -9.82
C ALA A 96 -11.29 -5.77 -8.54
N GLY A 97 -10.96 -7.01 -8.18
CA GLY A 97 -11.41 -7.65 -6.95
C GLY A 97 -10.76 -6.99 -5.73
N PRO A 98 -11.54 -6.30 -4.84
CA PRO A 98 -10.97 -5.56 -3.71
C PRO A 98 -10.22 -6.46 -2.72
N ASP A 99 -10.56 -7.75 -2.70
CA ASP A 99 -9.97 -8.77 -1.83
C ASP A 99 -9.04 -9.74 -2.57
N THR A 100 -8.63 -9.43 -3.78
CA THR A 100 -7.62 -10.22 -4.51
C THR A 100 -6.34 -10.32 -3.69
N VAL A 101 -5.81 -11.54 -3.58
CA VAL A 101 -4.59 -11.86 -2.82
C VAL A 101 -3.43 -12.02 -3.79
N GLU A 102 -2.35 -11.31 -3.57
CA GLU A 102 -1.11 -11.44 -4.33
C GLU A 102 -0.22 -12.59 -3.82
N GLY A 103 0.90 -12.84 -4.50
CA GLY A 103 1.81 -13.96 -4.21
C GLY A 103 2.40 -13.98 -2.80
N PHE A 104 2.55 -12.82 -2.16
CA PHE A 104 3.00 -12.69 -0.76
C PHE A 104 1.87 -12.87 0.26
N GLY A 105 0.65 -13.14 -0.18
CA GLY A 105 -0.51 -13.34 0.68
C GLY A 105 -1.17 -12.05 1.18
N PHE A 106 -0.78 -10.88 0.69
CA PHE A 106 -1.40 -9.60 1.02
C PHE A 106 -2.59 -9.31 0.12
N THR A 107 -3.58 -8.61 0.67
CA THR A 107 -4.59 -7.86 -0.09
C THR A 107 -4.17 -6.39 -0.21
N ALA A 108 -4.81 -5.65 -1.10
CA ALA A 108 -4.60 -4.21 -1.21
C ALA A 108 -4.90 -3.48 0.11
N LEU A 109 -5.96 -3.90 0.84
CA LEU A 109 -6.28 -3.34 2.16
C LEU A 109 -5.15 -3.60 3.17
N ALA A 110 -4.58 -4.80 3.21
CA ALA A 110 -3.47 -5.12 4.11
C ALA A 110 -2.22 -4.25 3.82
N TRP A 111 -1.92 -3.99 2.55
CA TRP A 111 -0.85 -3.05 2.16
C TRP A 111 -1.13 -1.62 2.59
N ALA A 112 -2.33 -1.11 2.30
CA ALA A 112 -2.73 0.25 2.69
C ALA A 112 -2.63 0.48 4.20
N LEU A 113 -3.05 -0.51 5.01
CA LEU A 113 -2.98 -0.45 6.48
C LEU A 113 -1.54 -0.51 6.98
N ARG A 114 -0.71 -1.37 6.40
CA ARG A 114 0.71 -1.49 6.73
C ARG A 114 1.45 -0.17 6.49
N CYS A 115 1.14 0.53 5.40
CA CYS A 115 1.74 1.81 5.05
C CYS A 115 1.04 3.02 5.69
N GLY A 116 -0.18 2.84 6.23
CA GLY A 116 -0.96 3.91 6.87
C GLY A 116 -1.64 4.84 5.87
N HIS A 117 -1.95 4.37 4.67
CA HIS A 117 -2.58 5.16 3.59
C HIS A 117 -4.10 5.27 3.80
N VAL A 118 -4.54 6.31 4.52
CA VAL A 118 -5.95 6.52 4.90
C VAL A 118 -6.86 6.61 3.68
N ALA A 119 -6.54 7.46 2.70
CA ALA A 119 -7.38 7.67 1.53
C ALA A 119 -7.54 6.41 0.66
N VAL A 120 -6.48 5.58 0.57
CA VAL A 120 -6.53 4.27 -0.09
C VAL A 120 -7.38 3.30 0.71
N THR A 121 -7.22 3.25 2.04
CA THR A 121 -8.05 2.42 2.93
C THR A 121 -9.54 2.74 2.75
N GLU A 122 -9.91 4.02 2.74
CA GLU A 122 -11.29 4.48 2.49
C GLU A 122 -11.79 4.05 1.10
N ALA A 123 -10.96 4.22 0.05
CA ALA A 123 -11.32 3.84 -1.31
C ALA A 123 -11.55 2.33 -1.45
N LEU A 124 -10.69 1.51 -0.84
CA LEU A 124 -10.82 0.05 -0.86
C LEU A 124 -12.06 -0.43 -0.11
N LEU A 125 -12.33 0.09 1.08
CA LEU A 125 -13.51 -0.25 1.87
C LEU A 125 -14.80 0.20 1.16
N ALA A 126 -14.82 1.39 0.57
CA ALA A 126 -15.94 1.86 -0.27
C ALA A 126 -16.11 1.00 -1.53
N GLY A 127 -15.03 0.42 -2.06
CA GLY A 127 -15.01 -0.53 -3.18
C GLY A 127 -15.39 -1.96 -2.81
N GLY A 128 -15.72 -2.22 -1.54
CA GLY A 128 -16.22 -3.51 -1.06
C GLY A 128 -15.16 -4.46 -0.49
N ALA A 129 -13.96 -3.96 -0.15
CA ALA A 129 -12.99 -4.76 0.59
C ALA A 129 -13.56 -5.21 1.94
N ASP A 130 -13.35 -6.46 2.32
CA ASP A 130 -13.80 -7.00 3.61
C ASP A 130 -12.96 -6.40 4.76
N PRO A 131 -13.58 -5.60 5.66
CA PRO A 131 -12.87 -4.94 6.77
C PRO A 131 -12.33 -5.92 7.82
N ASP A 132 -12.72 -7.19 7.75
CA ASP A 132 -12.28 -8.24 8.68
C ASP A 132 -11.40 -9.31 8.01
N ARG A 133 -11.10 -9.19 6.71
CA ARG A 133 -10.24 -10.16 6.01
C ARG A 133 -8.82 -10.11 6.56
N PRO A 134 -8.32 -11.22 7.18
CA PRO A 134 -7.00 -11.20 7.80
C PRO A 134 -5.88 -11.03 6.75
N GLY A 135 -4.79 -10.37 7.16
CA GLY A 135 -3.55 -10.32 6.41
C GLY A 135 -2.82 -11.68 6.40
N PRO A 136 -1.62 -11.75 5.77
CA PRO A 136 -0.89 -13.01 5.57
C PRO A 136 -0.49 -13.72 6.86
N THR A 137 -0.37 -12.99 7.97
CA THR A 137 -0.06 -13.54 9.31
C THR A 137 -1.31 -13.96 10.10
N GLY A 138 -2.51 -13.85 9.51
CA GLY A 138 -3.77 -14.08 10.20
C GLY A 138 -4.24 -12.91 11.06
N GLU A 139 -3.54 -11.78 11.02
CA GLU A 139 -3.87 -10.60 11.81
C GLU A 139 -5.09 -9.86 11.25
N PRO A 140 -6.08 -9.51 12.11
CA PRO A 140 -7.22 -8.70 11.69
C PRO A 140 -6.80 -7.29 11.23
N PRO A 141 -7.44 -6.72 10.18
CA PRO A 141 -7.12 -5.38 9.66
C PRO A 141 -7.15 -4.28 10.72
N LEU A 142 -8.11 -4.31 11.63
CA LEU A 142 -8.23 -3.31 12.69
C LEU A 142 -7.05 -3.36 13.69
N VAL A 143 -6.49 -4.56 13.95
CA VAL A 143 -5.27 -4.74 14.77
C VAL A 143 -4.05 -4.20 14.02
N ALA A 144 -3.94 -4.48 12.72
CA ALA A 144 -2.85 -3.95 11.88
C ALA A 144 -2.85 -2.42 11.85
N ALA A 145 -4.03 -1.78 11.67
CA ALA A 145 -4.18 -0.33 11.71
C ALA A 145 -3.83 0.27 13.09
N ALA A 146 -4.25 -0.42 14.17
CA ALA A 146 -3.93 -0.01 15.54
C ALA A 146 -2.42 -0.11 15.81
N ARG A 147 -1.76 -1.17 15.34
CA ARG A 147 -0.31 -1.33 15.43
C ARG A 147 0.42 -0.25 14.64
N ARG A 148 -0.01 0.04 13.41
CA ARG A 148 0.56 1.12 12.58
C ARG A 148 0.45 2.50 13.24
N GLY A 149 -0.52 2.68 14.16
CA GLY A 149 -0.77 3.96 14.82
C GLY A 149 -1.48 4.97 13.93
N SER A 150 -2.31 4.51 12.97
CA SER A 150 -3.07 5.38 12.06
C SER A 150 -4.53 5.54 12.51
N PRO A 151 -4.92 6.64 13.16
CA PRO A 151 -6.30 6.86 13.59
C PRO A 151 -7.28 6.93 12.41
N GLY A 152 -6.85 7.48 11.27
CA GLY A 152 -7.65 7.56 10.06
C GLY A 152 -8.04 6.19 9.54
N CYS A 153 -7.08 5.24 9.44
CA CYS A 153 -7.37 3.86 9.03
C CYS A 153 -8.30 3.16 10.03
N VAL A 154 -8.10 3.37 11.33
CA VAL A 154 -8.99 2.82 12.38
C VAL A 154 -10.41 3.37 12.23
N ARG A 155 -10.58 4.68 12.03
CA ARG A 155 -11.91 5.29 11.79
C ARG A 155 -12.58 4.70 10.56
N ALA A 156 -11.86 4.56 9.45
CA ALA A 156 -12.39 3.98 8.21
C ALA A 156 -12.87 2.54 8.42
N LEU A 157 -12.07 1.70 9.06
CA LEU A 157 -12.42 0.31 9.36
C LEU A 157 -13.64 0.20 10.29
N LEU A 158 -13.71 1.00 11.36
CA LEU A 158 -14.85 1.03 12.28
C LEU A 158 -16.13 1.49 11.57
N ALA A 159 -16.05 2.48 10.69
CA ALA A 159 -17.19 2.95 9.90
C ALA A 159 -17.74 1.86 8.95
N HIS A 160 -16.90 0.92 8.52
CA HIS A 160 -17.28 -0.23 7.68
C HIS A 160 -17.53 -1.51 8.49
N GLY A 161 -17.62 -1.43 9.81
CA GLY A 161 -18.09 -2.52 10.67
C GLY A 161 -17.03 -3.53 11.11
N ALA A 162 -15.74 -3.18 11.05
CA ALA A 162 -14.65 -4.03 11.57
C ALA A 162 -14.88 -4.46 13.02
N ARG A 163 -14.57 -5.73 13.32
CA ARG A 163 -14.99 -6.40 14.56
C ARG A 163 -13.93 -6.53 15.65
N ALA A 164 -12.67 -6.74 15.34
CA ALA A 164 -11.59 -7.04 16.29
C ALA A 164 -11.24 -5.89 17.28
N ARG A 165 -12.27 -5.24 17.89
CA ARG A 165 -12.14 -3.98 18.67
C ARG A 165 -11.33 -4.15 19.94
N SER A 166 -11.57 -5.24 20.69
CA SER A 166 -10.88 -5.50 21.99
C SER A 166 -9.40 -5.81 21.79
N GLU A 167 -9.06 -6.60 20.77
CA GLU A 167 -7.69 -6.94 20.42
C GLU A 167 -6.94 -5.70 19.93
N SER A 168 -7.59 -4.90 19.11
CA SER A 168 -7.03 -3.63 18.60
C SER A 168 -6.80 -2.61 19.71
N LEU A 169 -7.69 -2.53 20.72
CA LEU A 169 -7.48 -1.69 21.89
C LEU A 169 -6.28 -2.16 22.72
N ALA A 170 -6.12 -3.47 22.89
CA ALA A 170 -4.96 -4.02 23.59
C ALA A 170 -3.65 -3.68 22.85
N GLU A 171 -3.64 -3.79 21.53
CA GLU A 171 -2.47 -3.42 20.70
C GLU A 171 -2.17 -1.91 20.77
N ALA A 172 -3.18 -1.03 20.63
CA ALA A 172 -2.98 0.40 20.77
C ALA A 172 -2.40 0.78 22.14
N ARG A 173 -2.93 0.19 23.24
CA ARG A 173 -2.43 0.42 24.61
C ARG A 173 -1.00 -0.09 24.80
N ARG A 174 -0.62 -1.19 24.15
CA ARG A 174 0.75 -1.70 24.16
C ARG A 174 1.72 -0.66 23.60
N TRP A 175 1.37 -0.04 22.48
CA TRP A 175 2.21 0.97 21.83
C TRP A 175 2.28 2.30 22.61
N LEU A 176 1.30 2.62 23.45
CA LEU A 176 1.35 3.83 24.29
C LEU A 176 2.46 3.82 25.35
N VAL A 177 2.94 2.64 25.73
CA VAL A 177 4.00 2.48 26.74
C VAL A 177 5.37 2.17 26.16
N LEU A 178 5.47 1.97 24.83
CA LEU A 178 6.72 1.70 24.12
C LEU A 178 7.44 3.01 23.76
N ASP A 179 8.74 2.98 23.81
CA ASP A 179 9.58 3.99 23.15
C ASP A 179 9.68 3.60 21.67
N VAL A 180 8.90 4.28 20.82
CA VAL A 180 8.79 3.99 19.39
C VAL A 180 10.14 4.10 18.70
N GLU A 181 10.95 5.11 19.03
CA GLU A 181 12.28 5.30 18.44
C GLU A 181 13.21 4.15 18.80
N ALA A 182 13.21 3.72 20.07
CA ALA A 182 14.02 2.61 20.53
C ALA A 182 13.59 1.28 19.86
N GLU A 183 12.29 1.04 19.68
CA GLU A 183 11.78 -0.15 19.00
C GLU A 183 12.18 -0.20 17.51
N LEU A 184 12.05 0.93 16.79
CA LEU A 184 12.45 1.04 15.38
C LEU A 184 13.94 0.82 15.21
N ARG A 185 14.74 1.44 16.09
CA ARG A 185 16.19 1.29 16.11
C ARG A 185 16.59 -0.17 16.38
N ALA A 186 16.02 -0.81 17.39
CA ALA A 186 16.30 -2.20 17.72
C ALA A 186 15.97 -3.15 16.56
N SER A 187 14.90 -2.88 15.82
CA SER A 187 14.54 -3.66 14.61
C SER A 187 15.62 -3.54 13.52
N LEU A 188 16.15 -2.34 13.28
CA LEU A 188 17.24 -2.13 12.31
C LEU A 188 18.55 -2.73 12.79
N GLU A 189 18.89 -2.60 14.08
CA GLU A 189 20.08 -3.21 14.71
C GLU A 189 20.05 -4.74 14.60
N GLN A 190 18.87 -5.35 14.77
CA GLN A 190 18.69 -6.79 14.59
C GLN A 190 18.94 -7.24 13.14
N ALA A 191 18.50 -6.45 12.16
CA ALA A 191 18.62 -6.80 10.75
C ALA A 191 20.02 -6.52 10.18
N TYR A 192 20.69 -5.46 10.63
CA TYR A 192 21.91 -4.92 10.00
C TYR A 192 23.12 -4.83 10.95
N GLY A 193 22.97 -5.15 12.25
CA GLY A 193 24.00 -5.06 13.30
C GLY A 193 23.94 -3.74 14.07
N ALA A 194 24.39 -3.77 15.35
CA ALA A 194 24.27 -2.67 16.29
C ALA A 194 25.36 -1.59 16.15
N ASP A 195 26.47 -1.89 15.44
CA ASP A 195 27.61 -0.96 15.28
C ASP A 195 27.44 -0.10 14.03
N ARG A 196 26.37 0.73 14.05
CA ARG A 196 25.96 1.56 12.93
C ARG A 196 25.46 2.93 13.41
N ASP A 197 25.57 3.93 12.54
CA ASP A 197 25.02 5.26 12.78
C ASP A 197 23.54 5.32 12.37
N PHE A 198 22.73 6.01 13.17
CA PHE A 198 21.31 6.20 12.94
C PHE A 198 20.94 7.67 13.00
N VAL A 199 19.95 8.06 12.21
CA VAL A 199 19.30 9.37 12.31
C VAL A 199 17.80 9.17 12.48
N THR A 200 17.19 9.99 13.34
CA THR A 200 15.74 9.97 13.61
C THR A 200 15.11 11.25 13.08
N HIS A 201 14.05 11.08 12.32
CA HIS A 201 13.20 12.17 11.85
C HIS A 201 11.80 12.05 12.45
N ARG A 202 11.15 13.20 12.69
CA ARG A 202 9.75 13.27 13.16
C ARG A 202 8.98 14.21 12.26
N TYR A 203 7.84 13.73 11.75
CA TYR A 203 6.97 14.49 10.86
C TYR A 203 5.57 14.54 11.47
N PRO A 204 4.96 15.73 11.63
CA PRO A 204 3.58 15.84 12.10
C PRO A 204 2.62 15.13 11.17
N GLN A 205 1.67 14.38 11.74
CA GLN A 205 0.60 13.72 11.03
C GLN A 205 -0.68 13.74 11.87
N ASP A 206 -1.84 13.51 11.20
CA ASP A 206 -3.15 13.48 11.86
C ASP A 206 -3.14 12.45 13.01
N GLY A 207 -3.45 12.93 14.23
CA GLY A 207 -3.50 12.13 15.45
C GLY A 207 -2.15 11.83 16.12
N GLY A 208 -1.02 12.33 15.59
CA GLY A 208 0.32 12.10 16.16
C GLY A 208 1.45 12.53 15.23
N ASP A 209 2.56 11.80 15.29
CA ASP A 209 3.72 12.00 14.41
C ASP A 209 4.04 10.71 13.64
N ILE A 210 4.75 10.84 12.53
CA ILE A 210 5.57 9.75 11.99
C ILE A 210 6.95 9.87 12.62
N VAL A 211 7.43 8.79 13.25
CA VAL A 211 8.80 8.64 13.70
C VAL A 211 9.51 7.74 12.70
N GLU A 212 10.52 8.25 12.03
CA GLU A 212 11.35 7.52 11.09
C GLU A 212 12.77 7.38 11.65
N VAL A 213 13.30 6.16 11.66
CA VAL A 213 14.70 5.88 11.99
C VAL A 213 15.39 5.36 10.76
N GLN A 214 16.45 6.03 10.33
CA GLN A 214 17.26 5.67 9.17
C GLN A 214 18.64 5.19 9.62
N LEU A 215 19.09 4.07 9.04
CA LEU A 215 20.44 3.54 9.14
C LEU A 215 21.33 4.24 8.11
N LEU A 216 22.49 4.71 8.52
CA LEU A 216 23.44 5.41 7.65
C LEU A 216 24.64 4.53 7.28
N ASP A 217 25.17 4.74 6.07
CA ASP A 217 26.48 4.25 5.68
C ASP A 217 27.62 5.08 6.32
N PRO A 218 28.89 4.66 6.24
CA PRO A 218 30.02 5.44 6.77
C PRO A 218 30.22 6.83 6.12
N LYS A 219 29.49 7.14 5.05
CA LYS A 219 29.49 8.45 4.37
C LYS A 219 28.31 9.32 4.80
N GLY A 220 27.42 8.79 5.66
CA GLY A 220 26.22 9.48 6.13
C GLY A 220 25.01 9.38 5.20
N ASN A 221 25.01 8.47 4.22
CA ASN A 221 23.85 8.26 3.34
C ASN A 221 22.91 7.20 3.94
N PRO A 222 21.58 7.39 3.84
CA PRO A 222 20.62 6.39 4.28
C PRO A 222 20.69 5.11 3.42
N VAL A 223 20.74 3.95 4.06
CA VAL A 223 20.80 2.64 3.40
C VAL A 223 19.61 1.73 3.77
N ALA A 224 18.96 2.01 4.88
CA ALA A 224 17.74 1.35 5.33
C ALA A 224 16.97 2.28 6.27
N GLY A 225 15.68 2.06 6.44
CA GLY A 225 14.86 2.82 7.37
C GLY A 225 13.60 2.07 7.74
N ASN A 226 13.09 2.38 8.93
CA ASN A 226 11.77 1.98 9.41
C ASN A 226 11.05 3.21 9.94
N ASP A 227 9.72 3.23 9.80
CA ASP A 227 8.89 4.29 10.31
C ASP A 227 7.65 3.75 11.05
N GLN A 228 7.10 4.57 11.94
CA GLN A 228 5.91 4.26 12.72
C GLN A 228 5.08 5.53 12.96
N GLN A 229 3.77 5.43 12.77
CA GLN A 229 2.83 6.47 13.21
C GLN A 229 2.55 6.35 14.71
N THR A 230 2.29 7.47 15.39
CA THR A 230 2.14 7.49 16.87
C THR A 230 0.74 7.86 17.36
N GLY A 231 -0.28 7.75 16.53
CA GLY A 231 -1.67 8.07 16.86
C GLY A 231 -2.36 7.13 17.86
N HIS A 232 -1.61 6.33 18.63
CA HIS A 232 -2.17 5.28 19.50
C HIS A 232 -3.07 5.80 20.62
N ALA A 233 -2.87 7.03 21.12
CA ALA A 233 -3.73 7.63 22.15
C ALA A 233 -5.13 7.91 21.58
N GLU A 234 -5.23 8.48 20.40
CA GLU A 234 -6.50 8.70 19.71
C GLU A 234 -7.19 7.37 19.36
N ILE A 235 -6.42 6.40 18.87
CA ILE A 235 -6.91 5.05 18.55
C ILE A 235 -7.54 4.40 19.79
N ALA A 236 -6.88 4.47 20.94
CA ALA A 236 -7.41 3.91 22.16
C ALA A 236 -8.78 4.53 22.53
N GLY A 237 -8.90 5.87 22.42
CA GLY A 237 -10.16 6.57 22.64
C GLY A 237 -11.27 6.17 21.65
N LEU A 238 -10.95 6.02 20.36
CA LEU A 238 -11.89 5.58 19.33
C LEU A 238 -12.41 4.17 19.61
N LEU A 239 -11.54 3.24 20.00
CA LEU A 239 -11.89 1.85 20.25
C LEU A 239 -12.67 1.69 21.57
N GLU A 240 -12.36 2.46 22.61
CA GLU A 240 -13.12 2.52 23.86
C GLU A 240 -14.56 3.00 23.60
N ALA A 241 -14.71 4.07 22.82
CA ALA A 241 -16.02 4.57 22.43
C ALA A 241 -16.83 3.53 21.61
N ALA A 242 -16.17 2.85 20.68
CA ALA A 242 -16.79 1.81 19.84
C ALA A 242 -17.21 0.56 20.64
N LEU A 243 -16.48 0.23 21.71
CA LEU A 243 -16.85 -0.87 22.63
C LEU A 243 -17.99 -0.47 23.57
N ALA A 244 -18.07 0.79 24.01
CA ALA A 244 -19.14 1.27 24.87
C ALA A 244 -20.49 1.41 24.15
N GLY A 245 -20.50 1.57 22.82
CA GLY A 245 -21.69 1.72 21.98
C GLY A 245 -22.21 0.42 21.35
N SER A 246 -21.56 -0.71 21.62
CA SER A 246 -21.96 -2.06 21.15
C SER A 246 -22.61 -2.86 22.25
#